data_cd86c215aea50295f76b83cdfa0868a6
#
_entry.id   cd86c215aea50295f76b83cdfa0868a6
#
_cell.length_a   1.000
_cell.length_b   1.000
_cell.length_c   1.000
_cell.angle_alpha   90.00
_cell.angle_beta   90.00
_cell.angle_gamma   90.00
#
_symmetry.space_group_name_H-M   'P 1'
#
loop_
_entity.id
_entity.type
_entity.pdbx_description
1 polymer ?
#
loop_
_entity_poly.entity_id
_entity_poly.type
_entity_poly.pdbx_seq_one_letter_code
_entity_poly.pdbx_strand_id
1 'polypeptide(L)'
;MRAFSISSDGKLAITATETSSKNDFDYLVGNWNIKNRTLKEHLAGSDEWEEFDAIQELRLVLLGLGNVDIFHTELDGKPFEGLTVRLFDPQTRLWSIYWADSNAVKLDGGKVGSFDGDLGEFFGLEVIGGKDVIVKFHWDKRNPKAPIYSRAFSSDGGRTWEWNWYSNFSPR
;
A
#
# COMPACT_ATOMS: atom_id res chain seq x y z
N MET A 1 18.20 -8.26 5.95
CA MET A 1 17.36 -8.66 7.12
C MET A 1 15.92 -8.74 6.62
N ARG A 2 15.09 -9.71 7.04
CA ARG A 2 13.68 -9.72 6.62
C ARG A 2 12.97 -8.58 7.32
N ALA A 3 12.17 -7.80 6.59
CA ALA A 3 11.41 -6.67 7.13
C ALA A 3 10.30 -7.08 8.12
N PHE A 4 9.96 -8.36 8.18
CA PHE A 4 8.98 -8.93 9.12
C PHE A 4 9.39 -10.33 9.57
N SER A 5 8.82 -10.78 10.69
CA SER A 5 8.77 -12.17 11.12
C SER A 5 7.34 -12.56 11.49
N ILE A 6 7.05 -13.86 11.48
CA ILE A 6 5.79 -14.39 11.96
C ILE A 6 6.06 -15.00 13.32
N SER A 7 5.35 -14.51 14.34
CA SER A 7 5.44 -15.03 15.71
C SER A 7 4.75 -16.39 15.84
N SER A 8 5.01 -17.10 16.94
CA SER A 8 4.43 -18.43 17.18
C SER A 8 2.89 -18.43 17.27
N ASP A 9 2.29 -17.27 17.56
CA ASP A 9 0.83 -17.06 17.57
C ASP A 9 0.28 -16.59 16.21
N GLY A 10 1.10 -16.64 15.15
CA GLY A 10 0.70 -16.30 13.77
C GLY A 10 0.61 -14.81 13.45
N LYS A 11 1.09 -13.94 14.33
CA LYS A 11 1.07 -12.49 14.09
C LYS A 11 2.33 -12.02 13.37
N LEU A 12 2.18 -10.96 12.56
CA LEU A 12 3.33 -10.26 11.98
C LEU A 12 4.01 -9.39 13.05
N ALA A 13 5.30 -9.59 13.23
CA ALA A 13 6.17 -8.72 14.00
C ALA A 13 7.02 -7.91 13.02
N ILE A 14 6.92 -6.58 13.08
CA ILE A 14 7.56 -5.65 12.16
C ILE A 14 8.37 -4.66 13.00
N THR A 15 9.60 -4.40 12.56
CA THR A 15 10.48 -3.42 13.19
C THR A 15 10.80 -2.33 12.17
N ALA A 16 10.74 -1.08 12.60
CA ALA A 16 11.09 0.05 11.75
C ALA A 16 12.58 0.02 11.38
N THR A 17 12.87 0.47 10.18
CA THR A 17 14.24 0.69 9.72
C THR A 17 14.87 1.88 10.44
N GLU A 18 16.19 2.02 10.37
CA GLU A 18 16.90 3.15 11.00
C GLU A 18 16.56 4.49 10.34
N THR A 19 16.21 4.48 9.06
CA THR A 19 15.88 5.67 8.27
C THR A 19 14.41 6.08 8.35
N SER A 20 13.55 5.29 8.99
CA SER A 20 12.11 5.56 9.10
C SER A 20 11.81 6.92 9.73
N SER A 21 10.93 7.68 9.10
CA SER A 21 10.61 9.06 9.45
C SER A 21 9.13 9.39 9.21
N LYS A 22 8.60 10.33 10.00
CA LYS A 22 7.27 10.91 9.75
C LYS A 22 7.16 11.63 8.41
N ASN A 23 8.28 11.97 7.78
CA ASN A 23 8.32 12.68 6.50
C ASN A 23 8.42 11.75 5.29
N ASP A 24 8.36 10.43 5.49
CA ASP A 24 8.59 9.44 4.43
C ASP A 24 7.60 9.51 3.27
N PHE A 25 6.38 10.00 3.51
CA PHE A 25 5.35 10.19 2.49
C PHE A 25 5.16 11.63 2.02
N ASP A 26 6.00 12.60 2.45
CA ASP A 26 5.85 14.01 2.07
C ASP A 26 5.96 14.23 0.54
N TYR A 27 6.67 13.36 -0.17
CA TYR A 27 6.79 13.39 -1.63
C TYR A 27 5.45 13.18 -2.36
N LEU A 28 4.47 12.53 -1.71
CA LEU A 28 3.14 12.28 -2.27
C LEU A 28 2.14 13.42 -2.03
N VAL A 29 2.50 14.46 -1.27
CA VAL A 29 1.59 15.59 -1.04
C VAL A 29 1.26 16.27 -2.36
N GLY A 30 -0.04 16.50 -2.60
CA GLY A 30 -0.52 17.17 -3.80
C GLY A 30 -1.40 16.28 -4.68
N ASN A 31 -1.44 16.63 -5.96
CA ASN A 31 -2.33 16.02 -6.94
C ASN A 31 -1.55 15.15 -7.93
N TRP A 32 -2.10 13.98 -8.22
CA TRP A 32 -1.44 12.97 -9.03
C TRP A 32 -2.38 12.39 -10.09
N ASN A 33 -1.83 12.11 -11.26
CA ASN A 33 -2.39 11.15 -12.22
C ASN A 33 -1.73 9.80 -11.97
N ILE A 34 -2.50 8.72 -12.05
CA ILE A 34 -2.02 7.36 -11.76
C ILE A 34 -2.42 6.44 -12.89
N LYS A 35 -1.45 5.73 -13.45
CA LYS A 35 -1.68 4.60 -14.34
C LYS A 35 -1.58 3.32 -13.54
N ASN A 36 -2.68 2.59 -13.46
CA ASN A 36 -2.79 1.35 -12.71
C ASN A 36 -2.78 0.15 -13.63
N ARG A 37 -2.20 -0.94 -13.12
CA ARG A 37 -2.22 -2.27 -13.72
C ARG A 37 -2.44 -3.29 -12.62
N THR A 38 -3.48 -4.11 -12.74
CA THR A 38 -3.82 -5.14 -11.75
C THR A 38 -4.06 -6.49 -12.41
N LEU A 39 -3.69 -7.59 -11.76
CA LEU A 39 -4.10 -8.93 -12.16
C LEU A 39 -5.62 -9.08 -12.02
N LYS A 40 -6.27 -9.67 -13.01
CA LYS A 40 -7.71 -9.94 -12.97
C LYS A 40 -8.07 -10.99 -11.93
N GLU A 41 -7.21 -12.00 -11.75
CA GLU A 41 -7.36 -13.05 -10.75
C GLU A 41 -6.11 -13.14 -9.90
N HIS A 42 -6.28 -13.24 -8.59
CA HIS A 42 -5.20 -13.30 -7.62
C HIS A 42 -4.99 -14.72 -7.10
N LEU A 43 -3.73 -15.11 -6.89
CA LEU A 43 -3.30 -16.41 -6.37
C LEU A 43 -3.82 -17.62 -7.19
N ALA A 44 -4.07 -17.40 -8.46
CA ALA A 44 -4.60 -18.38 -9.41
C ALA A 44 -3.62 -18.72 -10.54
N GLY A 45 -2.38 -18.20 -10.49
CA GLY A 45 -1.41 -18.37 -11.58
C GLY A 45 -1.79 -17.64 -12.86
N SER A 46 -2.65 -16.62 -12.77
CA SER A 46 -3.09 -15.82 -13.91
C SER A 46 -1.97 -14.87 -14.35
N ASP A 47 -1.92 -14.62 -15.65
CA ASP A 47 -1.09 -13.59 -16.31
C ASP A 47 -1.94 -12.55 -17.03
N GLU A 48 -3.26 -12.55 -16.81
CA GLU A 48 -4.18 -11.56 -17.37
C GLU A 48 -4.22 -10.30 -16.53
N TRP A 49 -3.90 -9.17 -17.18
CA TRP A 49 -3.86 -7.86 -16.54
C TRP A 49 -4.96 -6.95 -17.04
N GLU A 50 -5.42 -6.08 -16.18
CA GLU A 50 -6.31 -4.96 -16.47
C GLU A 50 -5.59 -3.64 -16.20
N GLU A 51 -5.81 -2.64 -17.05
CA GLU A 51 -5.22 -1.31 -16.92
C GLU A 51 -6.33 -0.27 -16.81
N PHE A 52 -6.14 0.72 -15.93
CA PHE A 52 -7.06 1.84 -15.77
C PHE A 52 -6.33 3.06 -15.20
N ASP A 53 -6.86 4.24 -15.53
CA ASP A 53 -6.35 5.51 -15.04
C ASP A 53 -7.11 5.96 -13.78
N ALA A 54 -6.42 6.66 -12.90
CA ALA A 54 -7.00 7.26 -11.71
C ALA A 54 -6.37 8.63 -11.42
N ILE A 55 -7.00 9.37 -10.54
CA ILE A 55 -6.44 10.59 -9.96
C ILE A 55 -6.46 10.48 -8.45
N GLN A 56 -5.51 11.15 -7.79
CA GLN A 56 -5.39 11.16 -6.35
C GLN A 56 -4.99 12.54 -5.86
N GLU A 57 -5.57 12.94 -4.74
CA GLU A 57 -5.14 14.10 -3.95
C GLU A 57 -4.74 13.63 -2.56
N LEU A 58 -3.51 13.97 -2.13
CA LEU A 58 -2.99 13.65 -0.80
C LEU A 58 -2.68 14.93 -0.02
N ARG A 59 -3.07 14.96 1.24
CA ARG A 59 -2.77 16.03 2.19
C ARG A 59 -2.33 15.48 3.54
N LEU A 60 -1.47 16.25 4.22
CA LEU A 60 -1.06 15.97 5.59
C LEU A 60 -2.19 16.24 6.57
N VAL A 61 -2.23 15.45 7.64
CA VAL A 61 -3.14 15.60 8.78
C VAL A 61 -2.39 15.36 10.08
N LEU A 62 -3.05 15.58 11.23
CA LEU A 62 -2.49 15.30 12.55
C LEU A 62 -1.11 15.94 12.78
N LEU A 63 -0.96 17.21 12.36
CA LEU A 63 0.30 17.97 12.49
C LEU A 63 1.51 17.29 11.82
N GLY A 64 1.27 16.56 10.71
CA GLY A 64 2.29 15.84 9.95
C GLY A 64 2.56 14.42 10.45
N LEU A 65 1.82 13.92 11.43
CA LEU A 65 1.91 12.52 11.89
C LEU A 65 1.01 11.58 11.09
N GLY A 66 0.32 12.08 10.09
CA GLY A 66 -0.50 11.28 9.20
C GLY A 66 -0.75 12.00 7.89
N ASN A 67 -1.31 11.26 6.95
CA ASN A 67 -1.83 11.79 5.70
C ASN A 67 -3.07 11.01 5.28
N VAL A 68 -3.86 11.67 4.45
CA VAL A 68 -5.02 11.07 3.80
C VAL A 68 -4.97 11.35 2.32
N ASP A 69 -5.37 10.39 1.51
CA ASP A 69 -5.62 10.63 0.10
C ASP A 69 -7.00 10.16 -0.32
N ILE A 70 -7.53 10.82 -1.33
CA ILE A 70 -8.73 10.41 -2.04
C ILE A 70 -8.32 10.00 -3.44
N PHE A 71 -8.65 8.77 -3.77
CA PHE A 71 -8.41 8.13 -5.06
C PHE A 71 -9.72 8.07 -5.84
N HIS A 72 -9.72 8.58 -7.07
CA HIS A 72 -10.90 8.56 -7.95
C HIS A 72 -10.57 7.84 -9.24
N THR A 73 -11.47 6.95 -9.65
CA THR A 73 -11.42 6.29 -10.95
C THR A 73 -12.84 5.91 -11.41
N GLU A 74 -12.93 5.28 -12.55
CA GLU A 74 -14.13 4.64 -13.05
C GLU A 74 -13.82 3.17 -13.29
N LEU A 75 -14.61 2.27 -12.73
CA LEU A 75 -14.50 0.83 -12.90
C LEU A 75 -15.80 0.32 -13.53
N ASP A 76 -15.71 -0.38 -14.66
CA ASP A 76 -16.85 -0.89 -15.41
C ASP A 76 -17.92 0.20 -15.69
N GLY A 77 -17.47 1.41 -16.04
CA GLY A 77 -18.34 2.55 -16.33
C GLY A 77 -19.02 3.17 -15.10
N LYS A 78 -18.58 2.83 -13.88
CA LYS A 78 -19.13 3.34 -12.62
C LYS A 78 -18.07 4.12 -11.83
N PRO A 79 -18.44 5.28 -11.26
CA PRO A 79 -17.54 6.01 -10.37
C PRO A 79 -17.11 5.13 -9.18
N PHE A 80 -15.81 5.16 -8.89
CA PHE A 80 -15.21 4.49 -7.76
C PHE A 80 -14.33 5.49 -6.99
N GLU A 81 -14.49 5.53 -5.68
CA GLU A 81 -13.69 6.36 -4.79
C GLU A 81 -13.03 5.51 -3.71
N GLY A 82 -11.73 5.74 -3.50
CA GLY A 82 -10.96 5.12 -2.44
C GLY A 82 -10.42 6.17 -1.48
N LEU A 83 -10.30 5.80 -0.22
CA LEU A 83 -9.70 6.58 0.85
C LEU A 83 -8.51 5.80 1.41
N THR A 84 -7.33 6.42 1.42
CA THR A 84 -6.19 5.90 2.18
C THR A 84 -5.94 6.78 3.39
N VAL A 85 -5.75 6.17 4.55
CA VAL A 85 -5.30 6.82 5.78
C VAL A 85 -3.96 6.22 6.17
N ARG A 86 -2.93 7.07 6.34
CA ARG A 86 -1.60 6.65 6.81
C ARG A 86 -1.27 7.38 8.10
N LEU A 87 -0.87 6.63 9.10
CA LEU A 87 -0.57 7.14 10.45
C LEU A 87 0.84 6.72 10.83
N PHE A 88 1.64 7.67 11.32
CA PHE A 88 2.99 7.44 11.84
C PHE A 88 2.98 7.41 13.37
N ASP A 89 3.46 6.34 13.95
CA ASP A 89 3.68 6.23 15.40
C ASP A 89 5.11 6.67 15.74
N PRO A 90 5.29 7.81 16.45
CA PRO A 90 6.62 8.29 16.83
C PRO A 90 7.39 7.37 17.78
N GLN A 91 6.71 6.51 18.52
CA GLN A 91 7.34 5.60 19.49
C GLN A 91 7.95 4.39 18.80
N THR A 92 7.20 3.75 17.92
CA THR A 92 7.66 2.59 17.16
C THR A 92 8.37 2.96 15.87
N ARG A 93 8.17 4.20 15.39
CA ARG A 93 8.62 4.72 14.09
C ARG A 93 8.07 3.93 12.90
N LEU A 94 6.89 3.32 13.08
CA LEU A 94 6.18 2.59 12.06
C LEU A 94 5.03 3.41 11.49
N TRP A 95 4.78 3.22 10.21
CA TRP A 95 3.58 3.66 9.53
C TRP A 95 2.54 2.55 9.52
N SER A 96 1.28 2.91 9.72
CA SER A 96 0.12 2.05 9.48
C SER A 96 -0.69 2.64 8.33
N ILE A 97 -1.00 1.82 7.33
CA ILE A 97 -1.72 2.22 6.11
C ILE A 97 -3.04 1.47 6.06
N TYR A 98 -4.14 2.22 6.01
CA TYR A 98 -5.51 1.71 5.95
C TYR A 98 -6.19 2.15 4.66
N TRP A 99 -7.02 1.28 4.12
CA TRP A 99 -7.82 1.54 2.94
C TRP A 99 -9.31 1.36 3.24
N ALA A 100 -10.13 2.22 2.65
CA ALA A 100 -11.56 2.05 2.50
C ALA A 100 -11.97 2.49 1.09
N ASP A 101 -13.07 1.98 0.59
CA ASP A 101 -13.59 2.39 -0.71
C ASP A 101 -15.11 2.47 -0.73
N SER A 102 -15.65 3.05 -1.81
CA SER A 102 -17.07 3.26 -2.00
C SER A 102 -17.91 1.99 -2.09
N ASN A 103 -17.30 0.81 -2.27
CA ASN A 103 -17.97 -0.47 -2.28
C ASN A 103 -17.98 -1.12 -0.88
N ALA A 104 -16.85 -1.09 -0.17
CA ALA A 104 -16.71 -1.75 1.14
C ALA A 104 -17.12 -0.86 2.32
N VAL A 105 -16.98 0.47 2.21
CA VAL A 105 -17.35 1.50 3.22
C VAL A 105 -16.89 1.14 4.63
N LYS A 106 -15.70 0.56 4.75
CA LYS A 106 -15.04 0.27 6.02
C LYS A 106 -13.53 0.22 5.83
N LEU A 107 -12.78 0.60 6.86
CA LEU A 107 -11.32 0.44 6.86
C LEU A 107 -10.93 -1.03 6.89
N ASP A 108 -9.92 -1.38 6.11
CA ASP A 108 -9.29 -2.70 6.14
C ASP A 108 -8.44 -2.93 7.40
N GLY A 109 -7.80 -4.09 7.52
CA GLY A 109 -6.97 -4.47 8.67
C GLY A 109 -5.64 -3.72 8.80
N GLY A 110 -5.34 -2.83 7.86
CA GLY A 110 -4.10 -2.07 7.84
C GLY A 110 -2.87 -2.87 7.42
N LYS A 111 -1.86 -2.14 6.94
CA LYS A 111 -0.52 -2.66 6.64
C LYS A 111 0.49 -1.81 7.40
N VAL A 112 1.42 -2.46 8.06
CA VAL A 112 2.40 -1.81 8.95
C VAL A 112 3.79 -1.97 8.38
N GLY A 113 4.60 -0.93 8.44
CA GLY A 113 5.96 -0.96 7.93
C GLY A 113 6.68 0.37 8.00
N SER A 114 7.76 0.47 7.25
CA SER A 114 8.60 1.66 7.18
C SER A 114 9.33 1.77 5.86
N PHE A 115 9.95 2.92 5.61
CA PHE A 115 10.90 3.10 4.52
C PHE A 115 12.33 2.77 4.99
N ASP A 116 13.09 2.16 4.08
CA ASP A 116 14.55 2.08 4.14
C ASP A 116 15.10 2.96 3.01
N GLY A 117 15.49 4.17 3.35
CA GLY A 117 15.82 5.19 2.35
C GLY A 117 14.62 5.51 1.45
N ASP A 118 14.74 5.16 0.18
CA ASP A 118 13.72 5.45 -0.84
C ASP A 118 12.75 4.29 -1.10
N LEU A 119 12.91 3.17 -0.43
CA LEU A 119 12.07 1.99 -0.59
C LEU A 119 11.25 1.73 0.67
N GLY A 120 9.94 1.70 0.54
CA GLY A 120 9.01 1.40 1.63
C GLY A 120 8.40 0.01 1.50
N GLU A 121 8.34 -0.73 2.59
CA GLU A 121 7.66 -2.02 2.66
C GLU A 121 6.71 -2.08 3.85
N PHE A 122 5.47 -2.46 3.60
CA PHE A 122 4.40 -2.52 4.59
C PHE A 122 3.65 -3.85 4.44
N PHE A 123 3.35 -4.49 5.57
CA PHE A 123 2.80 -5.84 5.59
C PHE A 123 1.54 -5.92 6.43
N GLY A 124 0.61 -6.77 6.03
CA GLY A 124 -0.58 -7.11 6.78
C GLY A 124 -1.02 -8.54 6.50
N LEU A 125 -1.86 -9.07 7.37
CA LEU A 125 -2.49 -10.37 7.19
C LEU A 125 -3.93 -10.16 6.73
N GLU A 126 -4.33 -10.89 5.70
CA GLU A 126 -5.70 -10.92 5.18
C GLU A 126 -6.13 -12.35 4.90
N VAL A 127 -7.44 -12.58 4.84
CA VAL A 127 -8.02 -13.83 4.36
C VAL A 127 -8.55 -13.60 2.96
N ILE A 128 -7.97 -14.27 1.97
CA ILE A 128 -8.35 -14.16 0.55
C ILE A 128 -8.72 -15.53 0.04
N GLY A 129 -9.97 -15.71 -0.42
CA GLY A 129 -10.47 -17.00 -0.87
C GLY A 129 -10.37 -18.11 0.20
N GLY A 130 -10.54 -17.74 1.48
CA GLY A 130 -10.45 -18.67 2.62
C GLY A 130 -9.03 -19.07 3.02
N LYS A 131 -7.99 -18.42 2.48
CA LYS A 131 -6.58 -18.67 2.80
C LYS A 131 -5.98 -17.48 3.51
N ASP A 132 -5.12 -17.72 4.49
CA ASP A 132 -4.30 -16.69 5.11
C ASP A 132 -3.24 -16.22 4.13
N VAL A 133 -3.20 -14.92 3.90
CA VAL A 133 -2.33 -14.26 2.93
C VAL A 133 -1.58 -13.11 3.59
N ILE A 134 -0.28 -13.07 3.39
CA ILE A 134 0.50 -11.88 3.72
C ILE A 134 0.39 -10.94 2.53
N VAL A 135 -0.10 -9.73 2.80
CA VAL A 135 -0.17 -8.64 1.83
C VAL A 135 1.05 -7.75 2.03
N LYS A 136 1.77 -7.47 0.96
CA LYS A 136 2.88 -6.51 0.92
C LYS A 136 2.47 -5.31 0.08
N PHE A 137 2.63 -4.11 0.63
CA PHE A 137 2.70 -2.86 -0.12
C PHE A 137 4.15 -2.44 -0.26
N HIS A 138 4.54 -2.08 -1.46
CA HIS A 138 5.88 -1.60 -1.77
C HIS A 138 5.80 -0.23 -2.43
N TRP A 139 6.58 0.72 -1.91
CA TRP A 139 6.72 2.06 -2.45
C TRP A 139 8.16 2.32 -2.88
N ASP A 140 8.34 2.86 -4.08
CA ASP A 140 9.63 3.28 -4.62
C ASP A 140 9.55 4.78 -4.92
N LYS A 141 10.28 5.59 -4.14
CA LYS A 141 10.39 7.04 -4.29
C LYS A 141 11.76 7.53 -4.76
N ARG A 142 12.57 6.65 -5.35
CA ARG A 142 13.87 7.04 -5.94
C ARG A 142 13.71 8.14 -6.98
N ASN A 143 12.59 8.17 -7.67
CA ASN A 143 12.14 9.34 -8.42
C ASN A 143 10.88 9.93 -7.77
N PRO A 144 11.01 10.96 -6.93
CA PRO A 144 9.87 11.52 -6.19
C PRO A 144 8.83 12.22 -7.08
N LYS A 145 9.17 12.48 -8.37
CA LYS A 145 8.22 13.03 -9.36
C LYS A 145 7.51 11.95 -10.16
N ALA A 146 7.94 10.70 -10.03
CA ALA A 146 7.33 9.53 -10.66
C ALA A 146 7.45 8.31 -9.74
N PRO A 147 6.90 8.37 -8.51
CA PRO A 147 6.96 7.24 -7.60
C PRO A 147 6.13 6.06 -8.11
N ILE A 148 6.47 4.88 -7.63
CA ILE A 148 5.79 3.64 -7.99
C ILE A 148 5.27 2.98 -6.72
N TYR A 149 4.00 2.62 -6.73
CA TYR A 149 3.40 1.70 -5.77
C TYR A 149 3.23 0.33 -6.40
N SER A 150 3.48 -0.72 -5.62
CA SER A 150 3.18 -2.09 -6.01
C SER A 150 2.64 -2.90 -4.83
N ARG A 151 1.85 -3.92 -5.16
CA ARG A 151 1.28 -4.83 -4.18
C ARG A 151 1.61 -6.27 -4.55
N ALA A 152 1.95 -7.07 -3.53
CA ALA A 152 2.14 -8.50 -3.70
C ALA A 152 1.43 -9.28 -2.61
N PHE A 153 1.04 -10.52 -2.95
CA PHE A 153 0.45 -11.49 -2.04
C PHE A 153 1.37 -12.69 -1.86
N SER A 154 1.41 -13.23 -0.65
CA SER A 154 2.08 -14.49 -0.34
C SER A 154 1.15 -15.39 0.46
N SER A 155 0.91 -16.60 -0.03
CA SER A 155 0.13 -17.64 0.65
C SER A 155 1.01 -18.71 1.31
N ASP A 156 2.33 -18.51 1.36
CA ASP A 156 3.32 -19.48 1.86
C ASP A 156 4.26 -18.89 2.93
N GLY A 157 3.78 -17.90 3.68
CA GLY A 157 4.54 -17.26 4.76
C GLY A 157 5.66 -16.34 4.28
N GLY A 158 5.53 -15.75 3.10
CA GLY A 158 6.49 -14.80 2.54
C GLY A 158 7.68 -15.46 1.84
N ARG A 159 7.58 -16.75 1.46
CA ARG A 159 8.61 -17.44 0.68
C ARG A 159 8.56 -17.09 -0.79
N THR A 160 7.35 -17.02 -1.34
CA THR A 160 7.08 -16.56 -2.72
C THR A 160 6.04 -15.45 -2.72
N TRP A 161 6.09 -14.61 -3.76
CA TRP A 161 5.25 -13.42 -3.88
C TRP A 161 4.64 -13.34 -5.26
N GLU A 162 3.31 -13.18 -5.33
CA GLU A 162 2.59 -12.81 -6.52
C GLU A 162 2.44 -11.28 -6.55
N TRP A 163 3.17 -10.61 -7.45
CA TRP A 163 2.97 -9.19 -7.71
C TRP A 163 1.71 -9.01 -8.54
N ASN A 164 0.72 -8.29 -8.02
CA ASN A 164 -0.61 -8.25 -8.60
C ASN A 164 -1.20 -6.85 -8.76
N TRP A 165 -0.46 -5.81 -8.42
CA TRP A 165 -0.85 -4.44 -8.64
C TRP A 165 0.38 -3.55 -8.82
N TYR A 166 0.31 -2.64 -9.79
CA TYR A 166 1.29 -1.58 -10.00
C TYR A 166 0.56 -0.26 -10.26
N SER A 167 1.03 0.82 -9.64
CA SER A 167 0.56 2.19 -9.86
C SER A 167 1.76 3.08 -10.17
N ASN A 168 1.75 3.71 -11.33
CA ASN A 168 2.77 4.66 -11.75
C ASN A 168 2.19 6.06 -11.65
N PHE A 169 2.83 6.89 -10.85
CA PHE A 169 2.37 8.24 -10.53
C PHE A 169 3.06 9.27 -11.42
N SER A 170 2.34 10.32 -11.79
CA SER A 170 2.87 11.53 -12.41
C SER A 170 2.15 12.76 -11.85
N PRO A 171 2.82 13.92 -11.71
CA PRO A 171 2.18 15.13 -11.22
C PRO A 171 1.00 15.55 -12.11
N ARG A 172 -0.06 16.06 -11.44
CA ARG A 172 -1.26 16.55 -12.12
C ARG A 172 -1.33 18.08 -12.06
#